data_44f09a85855b746805bc7c544453c7c7
#
_entry.id   44f09a85855b746805bc7c544453c7c7
#
_cell.length_a   1.000
_cell.length_b   1.000
_cell.length_c   1.000
_cell.angle_alpha   90.00
_cell.angle_beta   90.00
_cell.angle_gamma   90.00
#
_symmetry.space_group_name_H-M   'P 1'
#
loop_
_entity.id
_entity.type
_entity.pdbx_description
1 polymer ?
#
loop_
_entity_poly.entity_id
_entity_poly.type
_entity_poly.pdbx_seq_one_letter_code
_entity_poly.pdbx_strand_id
1 'polypeptide(L)'
;MQKTIRPLNSIKKSLIYLSVVLLLAGCVTGQLGKNNSGEYKNGMVVSAHPEASQVGIDILKKGGNAVDAAVAVQFALAVVYPNAGNIGGGGFMVYRGANGEINALDFREKAAAAASRDMYLDSAGNPIVDKSLYGHLAAGVPGSVDGMVEAHKKYGKLSWAQVLQPAINLAQDGFKITKRQASELNGLHRKFMDFNPDGTAFVNLESTWQENDLLVQKELGNTLKLIQEKGRAGFYEGAVADSLVAEMQRGQGLITKEDLQNYHATWRKPITGNYRGYKVITMPPTSSGGIALIQLLQSVENFPLKKWGHNADSTVQVIVEAERRVYADRATHLGDPDFYTVPQQQMLSADYNKKRMSNFNWAAATPSSAVLAGEIKGAEHEETTHFSIVDRDGNAVSITTTLNGSYGSLVAVKGAGFLLNNEMDDFSVKPGAPNMYGLVGGEANAIAPNKRMLSSMTPSIVEKDGKLFMVVGTPGGSTIITSVFQTIINVIDFDMSMQSAVAAKKFHHQWLPDEVYIEKDAIDSLSIEKLKAKGYKILPRGPIGRVDAILKTKWGNYQGGADPRGDDKAIGW
;
A
#
# COMPACT_ATOMS: atom_id res chain seq x y z
N MET A 1 0.74 6.21 94.16
CA MET A 1 -0.17 5.73 93.10
C MET A 1 -0.11 6.77 91.96
N GLN A 2 0.76 6.52 90.97
CA GLN A 2 0.84 7.39 89.76
C GLN A 2 0.25 6.60 88.59
N LYS A 3 -0.83 7.13 88.00
CA LYS A 3 -1.44 6.62 86.74
C LYS A 3 -0.73 7.25 85.57
N THR A 4 -0.08 6.41 84.78
CA THR A 4 0.58 6.78 83.53
C THR A 4 -0.45 6.89 82.40
N ILE A 5 -0.66 8.04 81.81
CA ILE A 5 -1.49 8.27 80.64
C ILE A 5 -0.58 8.11 79.42
N ARG A 6 -0.87 7.11 78.54
CA ARG A 6 -0.22 6.95 77.23
C ARG A 6 -0.91 7.87 76.19
N PRO A 7 -0.17 8.51 75.31
CA PRO A 7 -0.77 9.44 74.34
C PRO A 7 -1.36 8.73 73.12
N LEU A 8 -2.58 9.11 72.80
CA LEU A 8 -3.43 8.62 71.68
C LEU A 8 -3.02 9.18 70.31
N ASN A 9 -1.80 9.69 70.14
CA ASN A 9 -1.41 10.49 68.94
C ASN A 9 -0.64 9.69 67.86
N SER A 10 -0.33 8.39 68.06
CA SER A 10 0.44 7.65 67.06
C SER A 10 -0.43 6.98 65.99
N ILE A 11 -1.69 6.65 66.30
CA ILE A 11 -2.59 5.95 65.38
C ILE A 11 -3.17 6.88 64.28
N LYS A 12 -3.39 8.16 64.62
CA LYS A 12 -3.88 9.15 63.62
C LYS A 12 -2.83 9.53 62.57
N LYS A 13 -1.54 9.54 62.89
CA LYS A 13 -0.47 9.81 61.92
C LYS A 13 -0.23 8.68 60.95
N SER A 14 -0.36 7.42 61.38
CA SER A 14 -0.20 6.24 60.52
C SER A 14 -1.36 6.10 59.51
N LEU A 15 -2.58 6.45 59.88
CA LEU A 15 -3.75 6.42 58.97
C LEU A 15 -3.68 7.53 57.88
N ILE A 16 -3.11 8.71 58.21
CA ILE A 16 -2.93 9.81 57.26
C ILE A 16 -1.83 9.46 56.24
N TYR A 17 -0.75 8.79 56.64
CA TYR A 17 0.29 8.34 55.68
C TYR A 17 -0.20 7.20 54.78
N LEU A 18 -1.05 6.31 55.27
CA LEU A 18 -1.62 5.21 54.46
C LEU A 18 -2.64 5.76 53.45
N SER A 19 -3.42 6.79 53.77
CA SER A 19 -4.35 7.46 52.87
C SER A 19 -3.64 8.28 51.78
N VAL A 20 -2.50 8.90 52.09
CA VAL A 20 -1.69 9.67 51.11
C VAL A 20 -0.96 8.72 50.16
N VAL A 21 -0.47 7.56 50.61
CA VAL A 21 0.16 6.56 49.78
C VAL A 21 -0.86 5.89 48.84
N LEU A 22 -2.09 5.66 49.28
CA LEU A 22 -3.17 5.15 48.43
C LEU A 22 -3.67 6.17 47.39
N LEU A 23 -3.64 7.48 47.69
CA LEU A 23 -3.95 8.56 46.73
C LEU A 23 -2.81 8.78 45.72
N LEU A 24 -1.57 8.55 46.07
CA LEU A 24 -0.43 8.64 45.14
C LEU A 24 -0.31 7.37 44.25
N ALA A 25 -0.71 6.20 44.73
CA ALA A 25 -0.80 4.97 43.93
C ALA A 25 -1.95 5.04 42.90
N GLY A 26 -3.03 5.80 43.17
CA GLY A 26 -4.13 6.04 42.25
C GLY A 26 -3.80 7.00 41.08
N CYS A 27 -2.76 7.84 41.21
CA CYS A 27 -2.37 8.78 40.16
C CYS A 27 -1.28 8.27 39.21
N VAL A 28 -0.64 7.12 39.47
CA VAL A 28 0.43 6.55 38.63
C VAL A 28 -0.11 5.49 37.64
N THR A 29 -1.34 5.00 37.82
CA THR A 29 -1.98 4.06 36.87
C THR A 29 -2.77 4.75 35.75
N GLY A 30 -2.71 6.08 35.64
CA GLY A 30 -3.49 6.89 34.70
C GLY A 30 -2.77 7.34 33.43
N GLN A 31 -1.53 6.92 33.15
CA GLN A 31 -0.80 7.29 31.93
C GLN A 31 -0.14 6.10 31.22
N LEU A 32 -0.79 4.97 31.17
CA LEU A 32 -0.60 4.04 30.05
C LEU A 32 -1.51 4.53 28.95
N GLY A 33 -0.90 5.03 27.86
CA GLY A 33 -1.51 5.74 26.76
C GLY A 33 -2.93 5.29 26.43
N LYS A 34 -3.89 6.16 26.61
CA LYS A 34 -5.13 6.13 25.84
C LYS A 34 -4.73 6.37 24.38
N ASN A 35 -4.35 5.31 23.67
CA ASN A 35 -4.53 5.28 22.24
C ASN A 35 -6.04 5.43 22.02
N ASN A 36 -6.48 6.65 21.75
CA ASN A 36 -7.82 6.92 21.28
C ASN A 36 -7.97 6.29 19.89
N SER A 37 -8.18 4.98 19.82
CA SER A 37 -8.90 4.37 18.72
C SER A 37 -10.36 4.78 18.87
N GLY A 38 -10.64 6.06 18.54
CA GLY A 38 -12.00 6.56 18.56
C GLY A 38 -12.85 5.66 17.68
N GLU A 39 -14.00 5.24 18.18
CA GLU A 39 -15.02 4.61 17.35
C GLU A 39 -15.92 5.71 16.76
N TYR A 40 -16.12 5.67 15.43
CA TYR A 40 -16.86 6.68 14.69
C TYR A 40 -18.07 6.05 13.99
N LYS A 41 -19.15 6.82 13.82
CA LYS A 41 -20.43 6.29 13.33
C LYS A 41 -20.69 6.59 11.85
N ASN A 42 -20.27 7.76 11.39
CA ASN A 42 -20.75 8.32 10.12
C ASN A 42 -19.79 8.10 8.94
N GLY A 43 -18.60 7.60 9.21
CA GLY A 43 -17.62 7.32 8.18
C GLY A 43 -16.19 7.51 8.67
N MET A 44 -15.25 7.07 7.84
CA MET A 44 -13.83 7.09 8.19
C MET A 44 -12.97 7.13 6.94
N VAL A 45 -11.83 7.82 7.04
CA VAL A 45 -10.76 7.85 6.06
C VAL A 45 -9.44 7.52 6.76
N VAL A 46 -8.67 6.61 6.18
CA VAL A 46 -7.31 6.30 6.62
C VAL A 46 -6.40 6.41 5.41
N SER A 47 -5.35 7.21 5.49
CA SER A 47 -4.39 7.43 4.40
C SER A 47 -3.01 7.80 4.92
N ALA A 48 -2.02 7.76 4.04
CA ALA A 48 -0.61 7.99 4.30
C ALA A 48 -0.25 9.41 4.79
N HIS A 49 -1.20 10.37 4.77
CA HIS A 49 -0.92 11.74 5.19
C HIS A 49 -2.13 12.40 5.88
N PRO A 50 -1.93 13.11 7.02
CA PRO A 50 -3.01 13.73 7.78
C PRO A 50 -3.89 14.69 6.95
N GLU A 51 -3.29 15.54 6.11
CA GLU A 51 -4.01 16.48 5.24
C GLU A 51 -4.92 15.75 4.24
N ALA A 52 -4.45 14.66 3.64
CA ALA A 52 -5.26 13.87 2.71
C ALA A 52 -6.43 13.18 3.41
N SER A 53 -6.21 12.63 4.60
CA SER A 53 -7.30 12.06 5.42
C SER A 53 -8.32 13.12 5.81
N GLN A 54 -7.87 14.35 6.14
CA GLN A 54 -8.76 15.47 6.46
C GLN A 54 -9.58 15.89 5.24
N VAL A 55 -8.96 16.00 4.06
CA VAL A 55 -9.67 16.28 2.79
C VAL A 55 -10.78 15.26 2.56
N GLY A 56 -10.50 13.97 2.70
CA GLY A 56 -11.50 12.92 2.53
C GLY A 56 -12.68 13.06 3.49
N ILE A 57 -12.42 13.32 4.78
CA ILE A 57 -13.48 13.55 5.80
C ILE A 57 -14.31 14.79 5.48
N ASP A 58 -13.69 15.87 5.01
CA ASP A 58 -14.40 17.10 4.68
C ASP A 58 -15.33 16.91 3.47
N ILE A 59 -14.93 16.11 2.48
CA ILE A 59 -15.77 15.69 1.37
C ILE A 59 -16.97 14.87 1.86
N LEU A 60 -16.75 13.90 2.74
CA LEU A 60 -17.83 13.10 3.32
C LEU A 60 -18.81 13.98 4.12
N LYS A 61 -18.31 14.92 4.92
CA LYS A 61 -19.14 15.87 5.69
C LYS A 61 -19.94 16.83 4.81
N LYS A 62 -19.46 17.17 3.62
CA LYS A 62 -20.18 17.96 2.61
C LYS A 62 -21.28 17.18 1.89
N GLY A 63 -21.47 15.89 2.24
CA GLY A 63 -22.49 15.04 1.65
C GLY A 63 -22.02 14.19 0.48
N GLY A 64 -20.71 14.16 0.21
CA GLY A 64 -20.07 13.22 -0.71
C GLY A 64 -20.14 11.78 -0.19
N ASN A 65 -20.01 10.82 -1.10
CA ASN A 65 -19.91 9.40 -0.80
C ASN A 65 -18.45 8.93 -0.71
N ALA A 66 -18.24 7.63 -0.48
CA ALA A 66 -16.91 7.05 -0.37
C ALA A 66 -16.05 7.23 -1.65
N VAL A 67 -16.67 7.27 -2.83
CA VAL A 67 -15.94 7.47 -4.10
C VAL A 67 -15.55 8.94 -4.28
N ASP A 68 -16.43 9.91 -3.95
CA ASP A 68 -16.06 11.33 -3.95
C ASP A 68 -14.87 11.59 -3.04
N ALA A 69 -14.90 11.01 -1.83
CA ALA A 69 -13.80 11.13 -0.88
C ALA A 69 -12.53 10.45 -1.41
N ALA A 70 -12.63 9.28 -2.07
CA ALA A 70 -11.50 8.57 -2.63
C ALA A 70 -10.81 9.37 -3.74
N VAL A 71 -11.57 9.98 -4.64
CA VAL A 71 -11.05 10.86 -5.68
C VAL A 71 -10.33 12.06 -5.08
N ALA A 72 -10.94 12.71 -4.07
CA ALA A 72 -10.34 13.85 -3.40
C ALA A 72 -9.03 13.49 -2.67
N VAL A 73 -9.00 12.33 -1.99
CA VAL A 73 -7.81 11.81 -1.30
C VAL A 73 -6.70 11.47 -2.30
N GLN A 74 -7.02 10.86 -3.45
CA GLN A 74 -6.04 10.57 -4.50
C GLN A 74 -5.32 11.84 -4.97
N PHE A 75 -6.08 12.89 -5.32
CA PHE A 75 -5.51 14.16 -5.77
C PHE A 75 -4.81 14.92 -4.63
N ALA A 76 -5.31 14.84 -3.40
CA ALA A 76 -4.64 15.42 -2.24
C ALA A 76 -3.29 14.72 -1.97
N LEU A 77 -3.23 13.39 -2.01
CA LEU A 77 -1.98 12.63 -1.87
C LEU A 77 -0.96 12.96 -2.95
N ALA A 78 -1.40 13.23 -4.19
CA ALA A 78 -0.51 13.68 -5.26
C ALA A 78 0.21 15.00 -4.92
N VAL A 79 -0.37 15.81 -4.03
CA VAL A 79 0.21 17.08 -3.55
C VAL A 79 1.01 16.87 -2.27
N VAL A 80 0.37 16.28 -1.23
CA VAL A 80 0.94 16.26 0.13
C VAL A 80 1.81 15.03 0.42
N TYR A 81 1.81 14.03 -0.45
CA TYR A 81 2.60 12.82 -0.33
C TYR A 81 3.27 12.43 -1.66
N PRO A 82 4.08 13.33 -2.27
CA PRO A 82 4.66 13.13 -3.62
C PRO A 82 5.63 11.94 -3.71
N ASN A 83 5.99 11.34 -2.59
CA ASN A 83 6.77 10.10 -2.52
C ASN A 83 6.09 8.95 -3.30
N ALA A 84 4.75 8.84 -3.22
CA ALA A 84 3.98 7.79 -3.90
C ALA A 84 2.56 8.23 -4.33
N GLY A 85 1.97 9.25 -3.70
CA GLY A 85 0.74 9.89 -4.16
C GLY A 85 0.98 10.60 -5.48
N ASN A 86 0.10 10.45 -6.48
CA ASN A 86 0.46 10.78 -7.84
C ASN A 86 -0.71 11.13 -8.75
N ILE A 87 -0.39 11.80 -9.86
CA ILE A 87 -1.18 11.86 -11.10
C ILE A 87 -0.38 11.31 -12.30
N GLY A 88 0.94 11.14 -12.15
CA GLY A 88 1.83 10.59 -13.17
C GLY A 88 2.14 9.10 -13.03
N GLY A 89 1.36 8.40 -12.23
CA GLY A 89 1.43 6.96 -11.98
C GLY A 89 0.10 6.25 -12.24
N GLY A 90 -0.17 5.18 -11.47
CA GLY A 90 -1.39 4.39 -11.62
C GLY A 90 -1.76 3.63 -10.36
N GLY A 91 -2.66 2.64 -10.50
CA GLY A 91 -3.10 1.87 -9.36
C GLY A 91 -4.36 1.04 -9.59
N PHE A 92 -4.98 0.66 -8.48
CA PHE A 92 -6.17 -0.18 -8.45
C PHE A 92 -7.15 0.27 -7.37
N MET A 93 -8.46 0.17 -7.68
CA MET A 93 -9.54 0.40 -6.74
C MET A 93 -10.41 -0.86 -6.61
N VAL A 94 -10.77 -1.21 -5.38
CA VAL A 94 -11.86 -2.13 -5.08
C VAL A 94 -12.98 -1.33 -4.40
N TYR A 95 -14.18 -1.46 -4.94
CA TYR A 95 -15.40 -0.81 -4.46
C TYR A 95 -16.40 -1.83 -3.93
N ARG A 96 -17.08 -1.47 -2.85
CA ARG A 96 -18.23 -2.19 -2.31
C ARG A 96 -19.33 -1.20 -1.93
N GLY A 97 -20.46 -1.25 -2.64
CA GLY A 97 -21.66 -0.47 -2.34
C GLY A 97 -22.41 -1.00 -1.12
N ALA A 98 -23.12 -0.12 -0.43
CA ALA A 98 -24.00 -0.48 0.70
C ALA A 98 -25.05 -1.53 0.32
N ASN A 99 -25.48 -1.55 -0.96
CA ASN A 99 -26.40 -2.52 -1.56
C ASN A 99 -25.77 -3.89 -1.84
N GLY A 100 -24.47 -4.08 -1.57
CA GLY A 100 -23.73 -5.31 -1.85
C GLY A 100 -23.12 -5.39 -3.26
N GLU A 101 -23.28 -4.36 -4.11
CA GLU A 101 -22.54 -4.28 -5.39
C GLU A 101 -21.05 -4.25 -5.13
N ILE A 102 -20.28 -5.01 -5.91
CA ILE A 102 -18.82 -5.01 -5.88
C ILE A 102 -18.26 -4.73 -7.26
N ASN A 103 -17.18 -3.94 -7.32
CA ASN A 103 -16.50 -3.62 -8.57
C ASN A 103 -15.01 -3.42 -8.35
N ALA A 104 -14.21 -3.53 -9.42
CA ALA A 104 -12.79 -3.23 -9.39
C ALA A 104 -12.43 -2.35 -10.59
N LEU A 105 -11.54 -1.39 -10.39
CA LEU A 105 -11.05 -0.51 -11.43
C LEU A 105 -9.53 -0.65 -11.53
N ASP A 106 -9.08 -1.01 -12.73
CA ASP A 106 -7.67 -1.15 -13.11
C ASP A 106 -7.25 0.13 -13.86
N PHE A 107 -6.50 0.98 -13.18
CA PHE A 107 -5.86 2.17 -13.76
C PHE A 107 -4.33 2.07 -13.67
N ARG A 108 -3.81 0.81 -13.76
CA ARG A 108 -2.38 0.51 -13.85
C ARG A 108 -1.79 1.15 -15.09
N GLU A 109 -0.56 1.56 -15.01
CA GLU A 109 0.22 2.10 -16.13
C GLU A 109 0.33 1.07 -17.27
N LYS A 110 0.63 1.57 -18.48
CA LYS A 110 0.91 0.76 -19.66
C LYS A 110 2.31 1.07 -20.20
N ALA A 111 2.97 0.07 -20.75
CA ALA A 111 4.12 0.32 -21.61
C ALA A 111 3.70 1.18 -22.81
N ALA A 112 4.52 2.13 -23.22
CA ALA A 112 4.31 2.91 -24.43
C ALA A 112 4.28 1.99 -25.68
N ALA A 113 3.61 2.42 -26.75
CA ALA A 113 3.54 1.66 -28.01
C ALA A 113 4.92 1.39 -28.63
N ALA A 114 5.90 2.23 -28.35
CA ALA A 114 7.28 2.07 -28.80
C ALA A 114 8.15 1.16 -27.90
N ALA A 115 7.62 0.64 -26.81
CA ALA A 115 8.36 -0.25 -25.92
C ALA A 115 8.65 -1.59 -26.60
N SER A 116 9.84 -2.16 -26.33
CA SER A 116 10.25 -3.45 -26.88
C SER A 116 10.73 -4.36 -25.76
N ARG A 117 10.63 -5.69 -26.00
CA ARG A 117 10.93 -6.73 -25.02
C ARG A 117 12.31 -6.56 -24.35
N ASP A 118 13.33 -6.23 -25.13
CA ASP A 118 14.72 -6.23 -24.69
C ASP A 118 15.29 -4.82 -24.51
N MET A 119 14.44 -3.78 -24.40
CA MET A 119 14.84 -2.37 -24.36
C MET A 119 15.78 -2.00 -23.19
N TYR A 120 15.80 -2.82 -22.15
CA TYR A 120 16.67 -2.63 -20.97
C TYR A 120 17.84 -3.59 -20.92
N LEU A 121 18.12 -4.34 -21.99
CA LEU A 121 19.27 -5.25 -22.06
C LEU A 121 20.47 -4.57 -22.73
N ASP A 122 21.67 -4.96 -22.32
CA ASP A 122 22.91 -4.64 -23.04
C ASP A 122 23.11 -5.58 -24.25
N SER A 123 24.16 -5.36 -25.03
CA SER A 123 24.47 -6.19 -26.19
C SER A 123 24.80 -7.65 -25.85
N ALA A 124 25.11 -7.95 -24.57
CA ALA A 124 25.37 -9.30 -24.07
C ALA A 124 24.07 -9.93 -23.47
N GLY A 125 22.95 -9.22 -23.50
CA GLY A 125 21.67 -9.66 -22.97
C GLY A 125 21.56 -9.57 -21.44
N ASN A 126 22.36 -8.73 -20.77
CA ASN A 126 22.26 -8.48 -19.34
C ASN A 126 21.37 -7.25 -19.05
N PRO A 127 20.57 -7.26 -17.97
CA PRO A 127 19.78 -6.11 -17.57
C PRO A 127 20.63 -4.88 -17.23
N ILE A 128 20.27 -3.72 -17.77
CA ILE A 128 20.80 -2.41 -17.40
C ILE A 128 19.83 -1.80 -16.38
N VAL A 129 19.97 -2.19 -15.11
CA VAL A 129 19.00 -1.93 -14.04
C VAL A 129 18.63 -0.45 -13.92
N ASP A 130 19.58 0.48 -13.98
CA ASP A 130 19.30 1.91 -13.82
C ASP A 130 18.34 2.47 -14.87
N LYS A 131 18.27 1.87 -16.07
CA LYS A 131 17.38 2.33 -17.14
C LYS A 131 15.90 2.07 -16.86
N SER A 132 15.54 1.03 -16.11
CA SER A 132 14.18 0.75 -15.69
C SER A 132 13.78 1.51 -14.42
N LEU A 133 14.79 2.02 -13.65
CA LEU A 133 14.56 2.67 -12.35
C LEU A 133 14.53 4.19 -12.41
N TYR A 134 15.36 4.82 -13.24
CA TYR A 134 15.55 6.27 -13.21
C TYR A 134 15.42 6.89 -14.60
N GLY A 135 14.93 8.13 -14.62
CA GLY A 135 14.81 8.90 -15.84
C GLY A 135 13.60 8.53 -16.72
N HIS A 136 13.58 9.06 -17.91
CA HIS A 136 12.41 9.08 -18.80
C HIS A 136 12.02 7.72 -19.38
N LEU A 137 12.99 6.82 -19.61
CA LEU A 137 12.73 5.47 -20.12
C LEU A 137 12.04 4.56 -19.11
N ALA A 138 12.15 4.87 -17.82
CA ALA A 138 11.55 4.08 -16.75
C ALA A 138 10.01 4.27 -16.66
N ALA A 139 9.46 5.31 -17.31
CA ALA A 139 8.07 5.69 -17.15
C ALA A 139 7.13 4.89 -18.05
N GLY A 140 6.06 4.33 -17.45
CA GLY A 140 4.87 3.85 -18.14
C GLY A 140 3.84 4.97 -18.32
N VAL A 141 2.91 4.79 -19.29
CA VAL A 141 1.82 5.72 -19.56
C VAL A 141 0.92 5.84 -18.34
N PRO A 142 0.74 7.04 -17.75
CA PRO A 142 0.01 7.23 -16.49
C PRO A 142 -1.47 6.90 -16.59
N GLY A 143 -2.03 6.35 -15.51
CA GLY A 143 -3.43 5.94 -15.42
C GLY A 143 -4.27 6.63 -14.36
N SER A 144 -3.65 7.25 -13.34
CA SER A 144 -4.35 7.74 -12.15
C SER A 144 -5.48 8.72 -12.47
N VAL A 145 -5.29 9.66 -13.39
CA VAL A 145 -6.31 10.67 -13.72
C VAL A 145 -7.52 10.03 -14.40
N ASP A 146 -7.31 9.14 -15.39
CA ASP A 146 -8.41 8.46 -16.06
C ASP A 146 -9.17 7.53 -15.10
N GLY A 147 -8.45 6.83 -14.22
CA GLY A 147 -9.06 6.01 -13.16
C GLY A 147 -9.98 6.82 -12.25
N MET A 148 -9.56 8.00 -11.81
CA MET A 148 -10.37 8.85 -10.95
C MET A 148 -11.57 9.46 -11.69
N VAL A 149 -11.41 9.83 -12.95
CA VAL A 149 -12.52 10.29 -13.79
C VAL A 149 -13.56 9.19 -13.98
N GLU A 150 -13.16 7.97 -14.30
CA GLU A 150 -14.06 6.83 -14.49
C GLU A 150 -14.75 6.42 -13.17
N ALA A 151 -14.04 6.43 -12.04
CA ALA A 151 -14.61 6.15 -10.73
C ALA A 151 -15.69 7.18 -10.36
N HIS A 152 -15.37 8.47 -10.51
CA HIS A 152 -16.29 9.55 -10.21
C HIS A 152 -17.50 9.56 -11.14
N LYS A 153 -17.29 9.37 -12.44
CA LYS A 153 -18.38 9.30 -13.44
C LYS A 153 -19.39 8.21 -13.12
N LYS A 154 -18.92 7.06 -12.61
CA LYS A 154 -19.79 5.91 -12.31
C LYS A 154 -20.49 6.01 -10.95
N TYR A 155 -19.81 6.52 -9.93
CA TYR A 155 -20.27 6.44 -8.55
C TYR A 155 -20.27 7.79 -7.79
N GLY A 156 -19.67 8.83 -8.35
CA GLY A 156 -19.59 10.15 -7.70
C GLY A 156 -20.97 10.78 -7.47
N LYS A 157 -21.09 11.56 -6.41
CA LYS A 157 -22.30 12.26 -6.00
C LYS A 157 -22.14 13.78 -6.01
N LEU A 158 -20.98 14.29 -5.59
CA LEU A 158 -20.65 15.72 -5.67
C LEU A 158 -20.17 16.08 -7.08
N SER A 159 -20.13 17.38 -7.41
CA SER A 159 -19.55 17.80 -8.66
C SER A 159 -18.05 17.54 -8.69
N TRP A 160 -17.50 17.24 -9.88
CA TRP A 160 -16.08 17.04 -10.10
C TRP A 160 -15.23 18.20 -9.56
N ALA A 161 -15.71 19.44 -9.77
CA ALA A 161 -15.02 20.62 -9.27
C ALA A 161 -14.93 20.68 -7.75
N GLN A 162 -16.00 20.27 -7.04
CA GLN A 162 -15.98 20.24 -5.56
C GLN A 162 -14.98 19.23 -5.02
N VAL A 163 -14.79 18.10 -5.71
CA VAL A 163 -13.92 17.01 -5.29
C VAL A 163 -12.43 17.37 -5.48
N LEU A 164 -12.08 18.09 -6.56
CA LEU A 164 -10.68 18.47 -6.84
C LEU A 164 -10.23 19.73 -6.12
N GLN A 165 -11.13 20.63 -5.76
CA GLN A 165 -10.78 21.93 -5.21
C GLN A 165 -9.84 21.87 -3.99
N PRO A 166 -9.99 20.94 -3.03
CA PRO A 166 -9.06 20.85 -1.89
C PRO A 166 -7.61 20.59 -2.31
N ALA A 167 -7.37 19.69 -3.26
CA ALA A 167 -6.03 19.40 -3.78
C ALA A 167 -5.41 20.60 -4.50
N ILE A 168 -6.22 21.34 -5.27
CA ILE A 168 -5.79 22.59 -5.92
C ILE A 168 -5.34 23.62 -4.90
N ASN A 169 -6.09 23.80 -3.81
CA ASN A 169 -5.74 24.72 -2.73
C ASN A 169 -4.42 24.30 -2.07
N LEU A 170 -4.27 23.02 -1.70
CA LEU A 170 -3.04 22.50 -1.13
C LEU A 170 -1.81 22.71 -2.04
N ALA A 171 -1.96 22.54 -3.36
CA ALA A 171 -0.87 22.76 -4.31
C ALA A 171 -0.54 24.25 -4.49
N GLN A 172 -1.55 25.13 -4.55
CA GLN A 172 -1.39 26.57 -4.79
C GLN A 172 -0.93 27.32 -3.55
N ASP A 173 -1.49 26.99 -2.38
CA ASP A 173 -1.21 27.69 -1.12
C ASP A 173 -0.03 27.04 -0.38
N GLY A 174 0.27 25.77 -0.71
CA GLY A 174 1.30 24.97 -0.09
C GLY A 174 0.82 24.26 1.19
N PHE A 175 1.60 23.30 1.64
CA PHE A 175 1.41 22.57 2.90
C PHE A 175 2.73 22.46 3.65
N LYS A 176 2.66 22.25 4.96
CA LYS A 176 3.85 22.07 5.81
C LYS A 176 4.34 20.63 5.72
N ILE A 177 5.59 20.44 5.28
CA ILE A 177 6.20 19.13 5.20
C ILE A 177 6.53 18.56 6.58
N THR A 178 6.46 17.24 6.70
CA THR A 178 6.85 16.52 7.92
C THR A 178 8.38 16.41 8.01
N LYS A 179 8.89 16.06 9.20
CA LYS A 179 10.31 15.76 9.39
C LYS A 179 10.80 14.66 8.47
N ARG A 180 9.96 13.64 8.23
CA ARG A 180 10.26 12.53 7.34
C ARG A 180 10.40 13.02 5.90
N GLN A 181 9.43 13.77 5.39
CA GLN A 181 9.48 14.36 4.05
C GLN A 181 10.71 15.25 3.85
N ALA A 182 11.03 16.11 4.82
CA ALA A 182 12.24 16.94 4.78
C ALA A 182 13.51 16.08 4.63
N SER A 183 13.63 14.99 5.41
CA SER A 183 14.77 14.07 5.34
C SER A 183 14.86 13.36 4.00
N GLU A 184 13.73 12.88 3.46
CA GLU A 184 13.66 12.19 2.16
C GLU A 184 14.06 13.13 1.01
N LEU A 185 13.48 14.33 0.95
CA LEU A 185 13.78 15.34 -0.09
C LEU A 185 15.26 15.75 -0.06
N ASN A 186 15.82 15.98 1.13
CA ASN A 186 17.26 16.29 1.27
C ASN A 186 18.14 15.14 0.84
N GLY A 187 17.77 13.89 1.15
CA GLY A 187 18.50 12.69 0.73
C GLY A 187 18.50 12.49 -0.78
N LEU A 188 17.46 12.95 -1.47
CA LEU A 188 17.29 12.82 -2.92
C LEU A 188 17.72 14.08 -3.70
N HIS A 189 18.14 15.17 -3.04
CA HIS A 189 18.46 16.46 -3.65
C HIS A 189 19.32 16.32 -4.92
N ARG A 190 20.46 15.62 -4.83
CA ARG A 190 21.39 15.43 -5.96
C ARG A 190 20.74 14.65 -7.11
N LYS A 191 20.06 13.54 -6.78
CA LYS A 191 19.39 12.73 -7.79
C LYS A 191 18.28 13.49 -8.51
N PHE A 192 17.50 14.32 -7.80
CA PHE A 192 16.53 15.21 -8.44
C PHE A 192 17.19 16.17 -9.42
N MET A 193 18.32 16.78 -9.05
CA MET A 193 19.06 17.70 -9.93
C MET A 193 19.63 17.01 -11.17
N ASP A 194 20.04 15.73 -11.06
CA ASP A 194 20.55 14.96 -12.19
C ASP A 194 19.50 14.81 -13.33
N PHE A 195 18.20 14.69 -12.97
CA PHE A 195 17.11 14.54 -13.95
C PHE A 195 16.34 15.83 -14.21
N ASN A 196 16.47 16.84 -13.36
CA ASN A 196 15.76 18.12 -13.46
C ASN A 196 16.75 19.29 -13.28
N PRO A 197 17.61 19.55 -14.28
CA PRO A 197 18.68 20.52 -14.15
C PRO A 197 18.18 21.97 -13.92
N ASP A 198 16.96 22.28 -14.33
CA ASP A 198 16.33 23.59 -14.09
C ASP A 198 15.67 23.70 -12.69
N GLY A 199 15.80 22.67 -11.85
CA GLY A 199 15.14 22.57 -10.56
C GLY A 199 13.70 22.10 -10.63
N THR A 200 13.12 21.80 -9.47
CA THR A 200 11.72 21.38 -9.29
C THR A 200 11.21 21.90 -7.94
N ALA A 201 9.89 21.85 -7.70
CA ALA A 201 9.31 22.19 -6.40
C ALA A 201 9.89 21.33 -5.23
N PHE A 202 10.46 20.17 -5.51
CA PHE A 202 11.00 19.24 -4.53
C PHE A 202 12.45 19.54 -4.11
N VAL A 203 13.12 20.47 -4.80
CA VAL A 203 14.51 20.88 -4.54
C VAL A 203 14.54 22.28 -3.98
N ASN A 204 15.04 22.44 -2.75
CA ASN A 204 15.35 23.75 -2.22
C ASN A 204 16.79 24.12 -2.63
N LEU A 205 16.93 25.12 -3.51
CA LEU A 205 18.22 25.57 -4.03
C LEU A 205 19.00 26.46 -3.08
N GLU A 206 18.31 27.08 -2.10
CA GLU A 206 18.92 28.04 -1.16
C GLU A 206 19.36 27.38 0.15
N SER A 207 18.68 26.30 0.56
CA SER A 207 18.92 25.63 1.84
C SER A 207 18.48 24.16 1.80
N THR A 208 18.65 23.45 2.91
CA THR A 208 18.02 22.12 3.10
C THR A 208 16.61 22.27 3.65
N TRP A 209 15.73 21.39 3.24
CA TRP A 209 14.37 21.29 3.79
C TRP A 209 14.37 21.00 5.29
N GLN A 210 13.49 21.67 6.01
CA GLN A 210 13.27 21.46 7.45
C GLN A 210 11.81 21.07 7.72
N GLU A 211 11.57 20.42 8.86
CA GLU A 211 10.19 20.16 9.32
C GLU A 211 9.39 21.48 9.42
N ASN A 212 8.16 21.47 8.93
CA ASN A 212 7.25 22.59 8.82
C ASN A 212 7.61 23.65 7.75
N ASP A 213 8.61 23.43 6.91
CA ASP A 213 8.78 24.25 5.71
C ASP A 213 7.56 24.11 4.79
N LEU A 214 7.25 25.20 4.10
CA LEU A 214 6.11 25.25 3.20
C LEU A 214 6.51 24.74 1.81
N LEU A 215 5.95 23.60 1.39
CA LEU A 215 6.11 23.08 0.04
C LEU A 215 4.97 23.58 -0.83
N VAL A 216 5.28 24.40 -1.84
CA VAL A 216 4.33 25.00 -2.78
C VAL A 216 4.58 24.41 -4.17
N GLN A 217 3.51 23.93 -4.83
CA GLN A 217 3.59 23.25 -6.12
C GLN A 217 2.70 23.94 -7.16
N LYS A 218 3.08 25.16 -7.57
CA LYS A 218 2.26 26.01 -8.47
C LYS A 218 1.94 25.35 -9.80
N GLU A 219 2.92 24.70 -10.43
CA GLU A 219 2.73 24.02 -11.72
C GLU A 219 1.73 22.87 -11.58
N LEU A 220 1.89 22.02 -10.54
CA LEU A 220 0.92 20.96 -10.23
C LEU A 220 -0.48 21.54 -9.96
N GLY A 221 -0.59 22.63 -9.21
CA GLY A 221 -1.86 23.33 -8.98
C GLY A 221 -2.55 23.78 -10.26
N ASN A 222 -1.78 24.27 -11.25
CA ASN A 222 -2.31 24.64 -12.57
C ASN A 222 -2.76 23.41 -13.37
N THR A 223 -1.99 22.33 -13.33
CA THR A 223 -2.37 21.05 -13.93
C THR A 223 -3.68 20.51 -13.32
N LEU A 224 -3.82 20.55 -12.00
CA LEU A 224 -5.05 20.13 -11.31
C LEU A 224 -6.26 21.01 -11.68
N LYS A 225 -6.08 22.32 -11.93
CA LYS A 225 -7.14 23.21 -12.46
C LYS A 225 -7.57 22.78 -13.85
N LEU A 226 -6.65 22.46 -14.74
CA LEU A 226 -6.98 21.98 -16.09
C LEU A 226 -7.75 20.65 -16.03
N ILE A 227 -7.36 19.74 -15.13
CA ILE A 227 -8.09 18.49 -14.87
C ILE A 227 -9.48 18.79 -14.29
N GLN A 228 -9.61 19.76 -13.38
CA GLN A 228 -10.90 20.17 -12.83
C GLN A 228 -11.84 20.72 -13.91
N GLU A 229 -11.34 21.54 -14.81
CA GLU A 229 -12.11 22.20 -15.85
C GLU A 229 -12.50 21.27 -17.01
N LYS A 230 -11.59 20.36 -17.42
CA LYS A 230 -11.71 19.57 -18.64
C LYS A 230 -11.82 18.05 -18.40
N GLY A 231 -11.81 17.60 -17.12
CA GLY A 231 -11.80 16.18 -16.78
C GLY A 231 -10.59 15.47 -17.38
N ARG A 232 -10.81 14.31 -17.99
CA ARG A 232 -9.77 13.51 -18.65
C ARG A 232 -8.92 14.31 -19.65
N ALA A 233 -9.57 15.11 -20.49
CA ALA A 233 -8.89 15.92 -21.52
C ALA A 233 -7.91 16.94 -20.91
N GLY A 234 -8.12 17.38 -19.67
CA GLY A 234 -7.22 18.27 -18.94
C GLY A 234 -5.83 17.68 -18.64
N PHE A 235 -5.67 16.36 -18.75
CA PHE A 235 -4.41 15.65 -18.54
C PHE A 235 -3.88 14.99 -19.82
N TYR A 236 -4.73 14.24 -20.53
CA TYR A 236 -4.32 13.42 -21.68
C TYR A 236 -4.31 14.17 -23.01
N GLU A 237 -4.75 15.43 -23.03
CA GLU A 237 -4.81 16.30 -24.20
C GLU A 237 -4.33 17.72 -23.85
N GLY A 238 -4.02 18.51 -24.86
CA GLY A 238 -3.63 19.91 -24.69
C GLY A 238 -2.35 20.14 -23.91
N ALA A 239 -2.30 21.22 -23.13
CA ALA A 239 -1.06 21.74 -22.53
C ALA A 239 -0.32 20.73 -21.61
N VAL A 240 -1.03 19.94 -20.82
CA VAL A 240 -0.41 18.96 -19.92
C VAL A 240 0.21 17.81 -20.71
N ALA A 241 -0.53 17.27 -21.70
CA ALA A 241 -0.01 16.24 -22.60
C ALA A 241 1.18 16.75 -23.42
N ASP A 242 1.10 18.02 -23.90
CA ASP A 242 2.20 18.67 -24.64
C ASP A 242 3.47 18.78 -23.76
N SER A 243 3.31 19.18 -22.49
CA SER A 243 4.41 19.26 -21.53
C SER A 243 5.03 17.89 -21.26
N LEU A 244 4.21 16.85 -21.06
CA LEU A 244 4.69 15.50 -20.83
C LEU A 244 5.47 14.96 -22.03
N VAL A 245 4.96 15.14 -23.24
CA VAL A 245 5.63 14.68 -24.48
C VAL A 245 6.93 15.46 -24.73
N ALA A 246 6.95 16.78 -24.47
CA ALA A 246 8.17 17.57 -24.56
C ALA A 246 9.22 17.09 -23.54
N GLU A 247 8.79 16.72 -22.33
CA GLU A 247 9.64 16.13 -21.31
C GLU A 247 10.21 14.77 -21.76
N MET A 248 9.40 13.91 -22.37
CA MET A 248 9.84 12.65 -22.95
C MET A 248 10.90 12.88 -24.04
N GLN A 249 10.69 13.83 -24.96
CA GLN A 249 11.65 14.16 -26.00
C GLN A 249 12.99 14.66 -25.42
N ARG A 250 12.95 15.48 -24.38
CA ARG A 250 14.14 15.98 -23.69
C ARG A 250 15.02 14.86 -23.13
N GLY A 251 14.43 13.82 -22.56
CA GLY A 251 15.13 12.73 -21.90
C GLY A 251 15.10 11.40 -22.65
N GLN A 252 14.72 11.39 -23.93
CA GLN A 252 14.65 10.19 -24.77
C GLN A 252 13.68 9.11 -24.22
N GLY A 253 12.60 9.54 -23.57
CA GLY A 253 11.51 8.67 -23.15
C GLY A 253 10.60 8.26 -24.31
N LEU A 254 9.69 7.32 -24.08
CA LEU A 254 8.91 6.68 -25.15
C LEU A 254 7.48 7.16 -25.25
N ILE A 255 6.91 7.80 -24.21
CA ILE A 255 5.49 8.17 -24.19
C ILE A 255 5.19 9.26 -25.20
N THR A 256 4.20 9.01 -26.07
CA THR A 256 3.74 9.90 -27.13
C THR A 256 2.36 10.49 -26.81
N LYS A 257 1.90 11.46 -27.60
CA LYS A 257 0.52 11.96 -27.51
C LYS A 257 -0.50 10.87 -27.79
N GLU A 258 -0.21 9.98 -28.72
CA GLU A 258 -1.09 8.87 -29.08
C GLU A 258 -1.20 7.87 -27.92
N ASP A 259 -0.11 7.56 -27.21
CA ASP A 259 -0.14 6.73 -26.01
C ASP A 259 -1.05 7.32 -24.94
N LEU A 260 -0.97 8.63 -24.71
CA LEU A 260 -1.80 9.34 -23.75
C LEU A 260 -3.28 9.32 -24.15
N GLN A 261 -3.60 9.63 -25.42
CA GLN A 261 -4.98 9.62 -25.92
C GLN A 261 -5.63 8.24 -25.85
N ASN A 262 -4.86 7.18 -26.12
CA ASN A 262 -5.32 5.79 -26.16
C ASN A 262 -5.30 5.11 -24.78
N TYR A 263 -4.82 5.78 -23.73
CA TYR A 263 -4.88 5.22 -22.40
C TYR A 263 -6.32 5.26 -21.87
N HIS A 264 -6.80 4.12 -21.35
CA HIS A 264 -8.07 4.00 -20.63
C HIS A 264 -7.95 3.06 -19.45
N ALA A 265 -8.50 3.46 -18.31
CA ALA A 265 -8.73 2.61 -17.15
C ALA A 265 -9.80 1.56 -17.47
N THR A 266 -9.70 0.40 -16.87
CA THR A 266 -10.56 -0.75 -17.22
C THR A 266 -11.34 -1.23 -16.00
N TRP A 267 -12.68 -1.26 -16.09
CA TRP A 267 -13.52 -1.92 -15.09
C TRP A 267 -13.37 -3.43 -15.20
N ARG A 268 -13.03 -4.07 -14.09
CA ARG A 268 -12.83 -5.51 -14.00
C ARG A 268 -13.77 -6.13 -12.96
N LYS A 269 -14.09 -7.41 -13.10
CA LYS A 269 -14.84 -8.14 -12.08
C LYS A 269 -13.90 -8.47 -10.92
N PRO A 270 -14.19 -8.03 -9.68
CA PRO A 270 -13.38 -8.41 -8.52
C PRO A 270 -13.30 -9.92 -8.36
N ILE A 271 -12.19 -10.43 -7.86
CA ILE A 271 -12.11 -11.81 -7.40
C ILE A 271 -12.53 -11.90 -5.94
N THR A 272 -13.08 -13.04 -5.57
CA THR A 272 -13.54 -13.30 -4.20
C THR A 272 -13.07 -14.65 -3.71
N GLY A 273 -12.78 -14.73 -2.40
CA GLY A 273 -12.48 -15.99 -1.71
C GLY A 273 -13.11 -15.98 -0.32
N ASN A 274 -13.19 -17.16 0.29
CA ASN A 274 -13.69 -17.29 1.67
C ASN A 274 -12.53 -17.67 2.59
N TYR A 275 -12.59 -17.17 3.82
CA TYR A 275 -11.69 -17.52 4.90
C TYR A 275 -12.43 -17.51 6.24
N ARG A 276 -12.55 -18.65 6.90
CA ARG A 276 -13.22 -18.80 8.22
C ARG A 276 -14.61 -18.13 8.29
N GLY A 277 -15.39 -18.22 7.20
CA GLY A 277 -16.72 -17.62 7.11
C GLY A 277 -16.74 -16.13 6.77
N TYR A 278 -15.59 -15.53 6.46
CA TYR A 278 -15.49 -14.20 5.91
C TYR A 278 -15.29 -14.26 4.41
N LYS A 279 -15.93 -13.36 3.65
CA LYS A 279 -15.74 -13.20 2.21
C LYS A 279 -14.73 -12.08 1.97
N VAL A 280 -13.64 -12.40 1.30
CA VAL A 280 -12.61 -11.44 0.87
C VAL A 280 -12.89 -11.05 -0.58
N ILE A 281 -12.97 -9.75 -0.84
CA ILE A 281 -13.17 -9.13 -2.16
C ILE A 281 -11.89 -8.37 -2.47
N THR A 282 -11.23 -8.66 -3.58
CA THR A 282 -9.92 -8.09 -3.88
C THR A 282 -9.69 -7.93 -5.38
N MET A 283 -8.55 -7.33 -5.75
CA MET A 283 -8.21 -6.99 -7.13
C MET A 283 -7.89 -8.23 -7.97
N PRO A 284 -8.47 -8.36 -9.17
CA PRO A 284 -8.06 -9.39 -10.13
C PRO A 284 -6.73 -9.01 -10.83
N PRO A 285 -6.11 -9.87 -11.66
CA PRO A 285 -5.07 -9.46 -12.59
C PRO A 285 -5.53 -8.26 -13.47
N THR A 286 -4.70 -7.32 -13.72
CA THR A 286 -3.22 -7.24 -13.71
C THR A 286 -2.54 -7.26 -12.33
N SER A 287 -3.25 -7.13 -11.21
CA SER A 287 -2.58 -7.40 -9.93
C SER A 287 -2.50 -8.89 -9.62
N SER A 288 -1.35 -9.34 -9.18
CA SER A 288 -1.15 -10.67 -8.59
C SER A 288 -1.70 -10.76 -7.17
N GLY A 289 -1.84 -9.60 -6.52
CA GLY A 289 -2.06 -9.50 -5.09
C GLY A 289 -3.32 -10.19 -4.62
N GLY A 290 -4.42 -10.05 -5.35
CA GLY A 290 -5.68 -10.66 -4.95
C GLY A 290 -5.68 -12.19 -5.05
N ILE A 291 -5.14 -12.76 -6.12
CA ILE A 291 -5.00 -14.22 -6.25
C ILE A 291 -4.11 -14.77 -5.14
N ALA A 292 -2.93 -14.17 -4.95
CA ALA A 292 -1.98 -14.59 -3.93
C ALA A 292 -2.56 -14.47 -2.50
N LEU A 293 -3.30 -13.40 -2.20
CA LEU A 293 -3.97 -13.24 -0.90
C LEU A 293 -4.97 -14.38 -0.63
N ILE A 294 -5.82 -14.71 -1.62
CA ILE A 294 -6.80 -15.80 -1.46
C ILE A 294 -6.08 -17.14 -1.32
N GLN A 295 -5.02 -17.39 -2.09
CA GLN A 295 -4.21 -18.61 -1.98
C GLN A 295 -3.58 -18.72 -0.58
N LEU A 296 -3.00 -17.65 -0.02
CA LEU A 296 -2.44 -17.64 1.33
C LEU A 296 -3.51 -17.97 2.39
N LEU A 297 -4.66 -17.29 2.34
CA LEU A 297 -5.75 -17.53 3.28
C LEU A 297 -6.25 -18.97 3.23
N GLN A 298 -6.49 -19.54 2.03
CA GLN A 298 -6.91 -20.92 1.86
C GLN A 298 -5.83 -21.93 2.29
N SER A 299 -4.55 -21.62 2.08
CA SER A 299 -3.43 -22.49 2.48
C SER A 299 -3.32 -22.64 3.99
N VAL A 300 -3.68 -21.62 4.76
CA VAL A 300 -3.58 -21.65 6.24
C VAL A 300 -4.91 -21.94 6.94
N GLU A 301 -6.04 -21.97 6.24
CA GLU A 301 -7.39 -22.05 6.83
C GLU A 301 -7.59 -23.26 7.74
N ASN A 302 -7.01 -24.41 7.39
CA ASN A 302 -7.15 -25.66 8.15
C ASN A 302 -6.22 -25.76 9.38
N PHE A 303 -5.34 -24.78 9.59
CA PHE A 303 -4.41 -24.79 10.73
C PHE A 303 -4.98 -23.97 11.90
N PRO A 304 -4.80 -24.42 13.14
CA PRO A 304 -5.35 -23.76 14.34
C PRO A 304 -4.47 -22.59 14.81
N LEU A 305 -4.31 -21.54 13.96
CA LEU A 305 -3.42 -20.39 14.22
C LEU A 305 -3.70 -19.74 15.58
N LYS A 306 -4.99 -19.54 15.90
CA LYS A 306 -5.42 -18.97 17.18
C LYS A 306 -4.88 -19.75 18.38
N LYS A 307 -4.88 -21.09 18.30
CA LYS A 307 -4.39 -21.97 19.37
C LYS A 307 -2.87 -21.88 19.53
N TRP A 308 -2.14 -21.70 18.42
CA TRP A 308 -0.68 -21.61 18.48
C TRP A 308 -0.19 -20.25 18.96
N GLY A 309 -0.95 -19.20 18.67
CA GLY A 309 -0.63 -17.82 19.03
C GLY A 309 -0.01 -17.02 17.89
N HIS A 310 -0.15 -15.70 18.01
CA HIS A 310 0.39 -14.73 17.05
C HIS A 310 1.93 -14.85 17.00
N ASN A 311 2.47 -15.01 15.78
CA ASN A 311 3.91 -15.13 15.50
C ASN A 311 4.66 -16.23 16.29
N ALA A 312 3.97 -17.22 16.84
CA ALA A 312 4.60 -18.41 17.41
C ALA A 312 5.31 -19.22 16.29
N ASP A 313 6.32 -20.03 16.65
CA ASP A 313 7.12 -20.80 15.68
C ASP A 313 6.28 -21.66 14.72
N SER A 314 5.22 -22.30 15.21
CA SER A 314 4.31 -23.10 14.36
C SER A 314 3.48 -22.22 13.41
N THR A 315 3.02 -21.05 13.88
CA THR A 315 2.27 -20.09 13.05
C THR A 315 3.16 -19.53 11.95
N VAL A 316 4.37 -19.10 12.30
CA VAL A 316 5.35 -18.57 11.33
C VAL A 316 5.73 -19.64 10.31
N GLN A 317 6.00 -20.88 10.76
CA GLN A 317 6.37 -21.97 9.87
C GLN A 317 5.32 -22.21 8.78
N VAL A 318 4.06 -22.36 9.17
CA VAL A 318 2.97 -22.61 8.22
C VAL A 318 2.78 -21.45 7.24
N ILE A 319 2.86 -20.20 7.72
CA ILE A 319 2.71 -19.01 6.89
C ILE A 319 3.86 -18.92 5.88
N VAL A 320 5.11 -19.06 6.32
CA VAL A 320 6.29 -19.03 5.44
C VAL A 320 6.22 -20.11 4.36
N GLU A 321 5.77 -21.31 4.71
CA GLU A 321 5.59 -22.39 3.74
C GLU A 321 4.45 -22.12 2.74
N ALA A 322 3.38 -21.45 3.15
CA ALA A 322 2.34 -20.98 2.24
C ALA A 322 2.87 -19.87 1.32
N GLU A 323 3.54 -18.86 1.88
CA GLU A 323 4.17 -17.76 1.13
C GLU A 323 5.13 -18.30 0.07
N ARG A 324 6.02 -19.23 0.39
CA ARG A 324 6.94 -19.89 -0.54
C ARG A 324 6.23 -20.44 -1.78
N ARG A 325 5.12 -21.16 -1.61
CA ARG A 325 4.36 -21.79 -2.68
C ARG A 325 3.58 -20.81 -3.52
N VAL A 326 2.96 -19.85 -2.86
CA VAL A 326 2.15 -18.81 -3.50
C VAL A 326 3.01 -17.88 -4.35
N TYR A 327 4.20 -17.48 -3.87
CA TYR A 327 5.11 -16.65 -4.66
C TYR A 327 5.76 -17.42 -5.82
N ALA A 328 5.97 -18.73 -5.70
CA ALA A 328 6.39 -19.57 -6.83
C ALA A 328 5.30 -19.60 -7.94
N ASP A 329 4.04 -19.78 -7.55
CA ASP A 329 2.91 -19.72 -8.50
C ASP A 329 2.78 -18.33 -9.14
N ARG A 330 2.94 -17.26 -8.34
CA ARG A 330 2.92 -15.87 -8.81
C ARG A 330 3.95 -15.62 -9.91
N ALA A 331 5.18 -16.02 -9.69
CA ALA A 331 6.29 -15.82 -10.62
C ALA A 331 6.08 -16.46 -11.98
N THR A 332 5.36 -17.59 -12.00
CA THR A 332 5.19 -18.41 -13.21
C THR A 332 3.92 -18.07 -13.99
N HIS A 333 2.81 -17.79 -13.31
CA HIS A 333 1.47 -17.84 -13.89
C HIS A 333 0.76 -16.49 -13.97
N LEU A 334 1.32 -15.39 -13.41
CA LEU A 334 0.63 -14.12 -13.34
C LEU A 334 1.25 -13.06 -14.26
N GLY A 335 0.35 -12.28 -14.89
CA GLY A 335 0.67 -11.22 -15.84
C GLY A 335 -0.60 -10.46 -16.21
N ASP A 336 -0.51 -9.58 -17.22
CA ASP A 336 -1.65 -8.87 -17.78
C ASP A 336 -2.63 -9.83 -18.46
N PRO A 337 -3.90 -9.94 -18.00
CA PRO A 337 -4.88 -10.86 -18.55
C PRO A 337 -5.31 -10.53 -19.98
N ASP A 338 -5.06 -9.30 -20.44
CA ASP A 338 -5.34 -8.88 -21.81
C ASP A 338 -4.26 -9.38 -22.79
N PHE A 339 -3.12 -9.87 -22.28
CA PHE A 339 -1.97 -10.41 -23.04
C PHE A 339 -1.61 -11.85 -22.73
N TYR A 340 -2.06 -12.37 -21.58
CA TYR A 340 -1.70 -13.71 -21.11
C TYR A 340 -2.88 -14.41 -20.43
N THR A 341 -3.13 -15.66 -20.77
CA THR A 341 -4.20 -16.44 -20.12
C THR A 341 -3.80 -16.85 -18.71
N VAL A 342 -4.21 -16.06 -17.71
CA VAL A 342 -3.97 -16.37 -16.30
C VAL A 342 -4.87 -17.53 -15.85
N PRO A 343 -4.34 -18.63 -15.26
CA PRO A 343 -5.12 -19.77 -14.81
C PRO A 343 -5.86 -19.50 -13.48
N GLN A 344 -6.62 -18.40 -13.44
CA GLN A 344 -7.24 -17.83 -12.24
C GLN A 344 -8.17 -18.82 -11.53
N GLN A 345 -9.02 -19.56 -12.27
CA GLN A 345 -9.94 -20.52 -11.66
C GLN A 345 -9.21 -21.62 -10.87
N GLN A 346 -8.12 -22.14 -11.44
CA GLN A 346 -7.31 -23.16 -10.79
C GLN A 346 -6.63 -22.61 -9.54
N MET A 347 -6.00 -21.44 -9.65
CA MET A 347 -5.25 -20.83 -8.54
C MET A 347 -6.16 -20.43 -7.36
N LEU A 348 -7.43 -20.09 -7.61
CA LEU A 348 -8.42 -19.77 -6.58
C LEU A 348 -9.14 -21.00 -6.00
N SER A 349 -8.86 -22.21 -6.52
CA SER A 349 -9.46 -23.44 -6.03
C SER A 349 -8.86 -23.86 -4.69
N ALA A 350 -9.73 -24.13 -3.69
CA ALA A 350 -9.30 -24.64 -2.38
C ALA A 350 -8.57 -25.99 -2.49
N ASP A 351 -8.99 -26.86 -3.41
CA ASP A 351 -8.33 -28.15 -3.65
C ASP A 351 -6.92 -27.96 -4.19
N TYR A 352 -6.72 -27.02 -5.12
CA TYR A 352 -5.38 -26.67 -5.61
C TYR A 352 -4.49 -26.22 -4.46
N ASN A 353 -4.93 -25.26 -3.65
CA ASN A 353 -4.15 -24.70 -2.56
C ASN A 353 -3.87 -25.72 -1.45
N LYS A 354 -4.83 -26.60 -1.13
CA LYS A 354 -4.62 -27.76 -0.26
C LYS A 354 -3.56 -28.71 -0.83
N LYS A 355 -3.62 -29.00 -2.15
CA LYS A 355 -2.61 -29.84 -2.83
C LYS A 355 -1.22 -29.17 -2.79
N ARG A 356 -1.13 -27.85 -2.96
CA ARG A 356 0.14 -27.11 -2.85
C ARG A 356 0.79 -27.28 -1.47
N MET A 357 0.00 -27.39 -0.41
CA MET A 357 0.48 -27.62 0.96
C MET A 357 0.72 -29.11 1.31
N SER A 358 0.44 -30.08 0.42
CA SER A 358 0.50 -31.51 0.74
C SER A 358 1.90 -32.05 1.06
N ASN A 359 2.96 -31.37 0.59
CA ASN A 359 4.36 -31.71 0.89
C ASN A 359 4.95 -30.87 2.05
N PHE A 360 4.11 -30.15 2.79
CA PHE A 360 4.54 -29.41 4.00
C PHE A 360 5.10 -30.37 5.04
N ASN A 361 6.27 -30.02 5.61
CA ASN A 361 6.95 -30.84 6.61
C ASN A 361 7.19 -30.04 7.90
N TRP A 362 6.68 -30.54 9.02
CA TRP A 362 6.89 -29.92 10.32
C TRP A 362 8.34 -29.97 10.81
N ALA A 363 9.10 -30.97 10.37
CA ALA A 363 10.46 -31.20 10.87
C ALA A 363 11.53 -30.35 10.15
N ALA A 364 11.26 -29.86 8.94
CA ALA A 364 12.24 -29.14 8.14
C ALA A 364 11.56 -28.11 7.24
N ALA A 365 12.29 -27.03 6.92
CA ALA A 365 11.91 -26.07 5.86
C ALA A 365 11.92 -26.78 4.50
N THR A 366 10.96 -26.46 3.64
CA THR A 366 11.00 -26.88 2.24
C THR A 366 11.97 -25.96 1.49
N PRO A 367 13.07 -26.47 0.88
CA PRO A 367 13.94 -25.62 0.07
C PRO A 367 13.16 -24.98 -1.09
N SER A 368 13.37 -23.71 -1.37
CA SER A 368 12.70 -23.00 -2.49
C SER A 368 13.00 -23.67 -3.85
N SER A 369 14.17 -24.29 -4.00
CA SER A 369 14.56 -25.08 -5.19
C SER A 369 13.69 -26.34 -5.41
N ALA A 370 13.06 -26.86 -4.36
CA ALA A 370 12.12 -27.99 -4.44
C ALA A 370 10.67 -27.54 -4.76
N VAL A 371 10.41 -26.24 -4.71
CA VAL A 371 9.12 -25.64 -5.09
C VAL A 371 9.31 -25.03 -6.46
N LEU A 372 8.95 -25.78 -7.51
CA LEU A 372 9.25 -25.44 -8.91
C LEU A 372 8.71 -24.07 -9.33
N ALA A 373 9.61 -23.19 -9.70
CA ALA A 373 9.69 -22.14 -10.71
C ALA A 373 11.06 -21.44 -10.57
N GLY A 374 11.80 -21.18 -11.62
CA GLY A 374 13.20 -20.75 -11.87
C GLY A 374 13.98 -19.89 -10.84
N GLU A 375 15.31 -19.99 -10.83
CA GLU A 375 16.25 -19.36 -9.89
C GLU A 375 16.48 -17.86 -10.14
N ILE A 376 16.73 -16.99 -9.08
CA ILE A 376 17.64 -15.81 -9.09
C ILE A 376 17.70 -15.02 -7.75
N LYS A 377 18.74 -14.13 -7.61
CA LYS A 377 19.12 -13.30 -6.44
C LYS A 377 18.88 -11.80 -6.67
N GLY A 378 18.54 -11.02 -5.62
CA GLY A 378 18.49 -9.54 -5.64
C GLY A 378 17.99 -8.90 -4.34
N ALA A 379 18.36 -7.62 -4.08
CA ALA A 379 18.07 -6.84 -2.85
C ALA A 379 17.02 -5.73 -3.09
N GLU A 380 16.32 -5.25 -2.02
CA GLU A 380 15.07 -4.49 -2.09
C GLU A 380 15.14 -3.03 -1.61
N HIS A 381 14.25 -2.17 -2.19
CA HIS A 381 13.66 -0.95 -1.61
C HIS A 381 12.24 -0.73 -2.15
N GLU A 382 11.30 -0.19 -1.32
CA GLU A 382 9.86 -0.21 -1.63
C GLU A 382 9.20 1.16 -1.47
N GLU A 383 8.32 1.59 -2.45
CA GLU A 383 7.41 2.73 -2.25
C GLU A 383 6.10 2.60 -3.07
N THR A 384 4.98 2.71 -2.37
CA THR A 384 3.59 2.71 -2.86
C THR A 384 2.78 3.46 -1.81
N THR A 385 1.54 3.84 -2.07
CA THR A 385 0.64 4.34 -1.02
C THR A 385 -0.73 3.66 -1.08
N HIS A 386 -1.40 3.60 0.06
CA HIS A 386 -2.73 3.04 0.19
C HIS A 386 -3.65 3.99 0.96
N PHE A 387 -4.95 3.91 0.68
CA PHE A 387 -5.98 4.53 1.52
C PHE A 387 -7.29 3.74 1.52
N SER A 388 -7.93 3.74 2.68
CA SER A 388 -9.20 3.07 2.97
C SER A 388 -10.26 4.09 3.36
N ILE A 389 -11.46 3.97 2.78
CA ILE A 389 -12.58 4.90 3.03
C ILE A 389 -13.87 4.14 3.23
N VAL A 390 -14.67 4.59 4.20
CA VAL A 390 -16.06 4.16 4.40
C VAL A 390 -16.93 5.39 4.66
N ASP A 391 -18.07 5.49 3.97
CA ASP A 391 -19.04 6.57 4.16
C ASP A 391 -20.17 6.20 5.16
N ARG A 392 -21.09 7.15 5.38
CA ARG A 392 -22.24 6.99 6.28
C ARG A 392 -23.16 5.85 5.86
N ASP A 393 -23.33 5.63 4.57
CA ASP A 393 -24.25 4.63 4.05
C ASP A 393 -23.63 3.22 4.08
N GLY A 394 -22.32 3.12 4.31
CA GLY A 394 -21.56 1.87 4.35
C GLY A 394 -21.00 1.48 2.98
N ASN A 395 -20.93 2.42 2.02
CA ASN A 395 -20.09 2.22 0.84
C ASN A 395 -18.62 2.25 1.25
N ALA A 396 -17.84 1.37 0.66
CA ALA A 396 -16.43 1.20 1.00
C ALA A 396 -15.55 1.25 -0.25
N VAL A 397 -14.40 1.90 -0.13
CA VAL A 397 -13.38 2.01 -1.18
C VAL A 397 -12.03 1.66 -0.59
N SER A 398 -11.28 0.80 -1.28
CA SER A 398 -9.89 0.43 -1.01
C SER A 398 -9.08 0.76 -2.26
N ILE A 399 -8.16 1.70 -2.17
CA ILE A 399 -7.28 2.10 -3.29
C ILE A 399 -5.83 1.94 -2.90
N THR A 400 -5.07 1.30 -3.77
CA THR A 400 -3.61 1.29 -3.72
C THR A 400 -3.09 1.92 -5.02
N THR A 401 -2.27 2.96 -4.90
CA THR A 401 -1.72 3.75 -6.00
C THR A 401 -0.21 3.93 -5.85
N THR A 402 0.51 4.17 -6.95
CA THR A 402 1.96 4.08 -6.95
C THR A 402 2.60 4.94 -8.03
N LEU A 403 3.89 5.23 -7.83
CA LEU A 403 4.87 5.63 -8.84
C LEU A 403 5.91 4.53 -9.07
N ASN A 404 5.75 3.36 -8.46
CA ASN A 404 6.65 2.23 -8.23
C ASN A 404 7.71 2.55 -7.17
N GLY A 405 8.80 3.23 -7.48
CA GLY A 405 9.80 3.67 -6.49
C GLY A 405 9.45 4.99 -5.82
N SER A 406 10.16 5.30 -4.72
CA SER A 406 10.07 6.60 -4.03
C SER A 406 10.28 7.76 -5.00
N TYR A 407 9.27 8.63 -5.15
CA TYR A 407 9.25 9.72 -6.12
C TYR A 407 9.37 9.26 -7.59
N GLY A 408 9.04 8.00 -7.89
CA GLY A 408 9.04 7.41 -9.24
C GLY A 408 10.39 7.43 -9.92
N SER A 409 10.41 7.85 -11.19
CA SER A 409 11.62 7.95 -12.01
C SER A 409 12.51 9.16 -11.67
N LEU A 410 12.13 9.97 -10.67
CA LEU A 410 12.73 11.26 -10.28
C LEU A 410 12.60 12.36 -11.35
N VAL A 411 11.86 12.14 -12.42
CA VAL A 411 11.57 13.15 -13.45
C VAL A 411 10.31 13.91 -13.09
N ALA A 412 10.41 15.23 -12.92
CA ALA A 412 9.27 16.12 -12.82
C ALA A 412 8.95 16.70 -14.21
N VAL A 413 7.70 16.60 -14.65
CA VAL A 413 7.27 17.14 -15.94
C VAL A 413 7.28 18.67 -15.88
N LYS A 414 8.25 19.28 -16.56
CA LYS A 414 8.43 20.74 -16.60
C LYS A 414 7.18 21.44 -17.13
N GLY A 415 6.70 22.45 -16.41
CA GLY A 415 5.48 23.21 -16.73
C GLY A 415 4.18 22.53 -16.31
N ALA A 416 4.21 21.24 -15.93
CA ALA A 416 3.06 20.50 -15.40
C ALA A 416 3.23 20.09 -13.92
N GLY A 417 4.45 20.02 -13.42
CA GLY A 417 4.80 19.94 -11.99
C GLY A 417 4.53 18.61 -11.29
N PHE A 418 4.20 17.54 -11.99
CA PHE A 418 4.02 16.21 -11.41
C PHE A 418 5.19 15.28 -11.74
N LEU A 419 5.40 14.27 -10.88
CA LEU A 419 6.43 13.25 -11.06
C LEU A 419 5.94 12.12 -11.97
N LEU A 420 6.86 11.61 -12.79
CA LEU A 420 6.64 10.40 -13.59
C LEU A 420 6.96 9.14 -12.77
N ASN A 421 6.20 8.08 -13.04
CA ASN A 421 6.44 6.76 -12.47
C ASN A 421 7.72 6.12 -13.04
N ASN A 422 8.20 5.07 -12.38
CA ASN A 422 9.21 4.14 -12.92
C ASN A 422 8.66 2.70 -12.96
N GLU A 423 7.42 2.60 -13.39
CA GLU A 423 6.63 1.36 -13.32
C GLU A 423 7.07 0.31 -14.34
N MET A 424 7.86 0.70 -15.35
CA MET A 424 8.41 -0.25 -16.34
C MET A 424 9.31 -1.31 -15.70
N ASP A 425 9.87 -1.05 -14.51
CA ASP A 425 10.67 -2.01 -13.74
C ASP A 425 9.87 -3.21 -13.23
N ASP A 426 8.56 -3.06 -13.09
CA ASP A 426 7.67 -4.15 -12.67
C ASP A 426 7.42 -5.22 -13.75
N PHE A 427 7.85 -4.97 -14.99
CA PHE A 427 7.95 -6.03 -15.99
C PHE A 427 9.09 -7.01 -15.67
N SER A 428 9.01 -8.21 -16.21
CA SER A 428 10.15 -9.10 -16.31
C SER A 428 11.10 -8.56 -17.39
N VAL A 429 11.99 -7.64 -17.01
CA VAL A 429 13.00 -7.02 -17.91
C VAL A 429 13.80 -8.09 -18.64
N LYS A 430 14.11 -9.18 -17.93
CA LYS A 430 14.60 -10.44 -18.46
C LYS A 430 13.89 -11.57 -17.70
N PRO A 431 13.13 -12.45 -18.36
CA PRO A 431 12.50 -13.59 -17.69
C PRO A 431 13.49 -14.38 -16.86
N GLY A 432 13.15 -14.60 -15.57
CA GLY A 432 14.07 -15.21 -14.61
C GLY A 432 15.01 -14.23 -13.89
N ALA A 433 15.12 -12.94 -14.29
CA ALA A 433 15.82 -11.91 -13.54
C ALA A 433 14.87 -11.19 -12.54
N PRO A 434 15.36 -10.77 -11.35
CA PRO A 434 14.53 -10.02 -10.41
C PRO A 434 14.40 -8.56 -10.84
N ASN A 435 13.27 -7.93 -10.48
CA ASN A 435 13.09 -6.48 -10.52
C ASN A 435 13.67 -5.83 -9.25
N MET A 436 13.47 -4.51 -9.05
CA MET A 436 13.94 -3.79 -7.87
C MET A 436 13.39 -4.37 -6.53
N TYR A 437 12.28 -5.10 -6.55
CA TYR A 437 11.68 -5.75 -5.38
C TYR A 437 12.19 -7.18 -5.14
N GLY A 438 13.18 -7.64 -5.90
CA GLY A 438 13.63 -9.03 -5.84
C GLY A 438 12.60 -10.03 -6.38
N LEU A 439 11.49 -9.57 -6.95
CA LEU A 439 10.48 -10.43 -7.54
C LEU A 439 10.95 -10.96 -8.89
N VAL A 440 10.96 -12.28 -8.99
CA VAL A 440 11.22 -12.97 -10.25
C VAL A 440 9.91 -13.06 -11.04
N GLY A 441 9.98 -12.76 -12.33
CA GLY A 441 8.86 -12.91 -13.26
C GLY A 441 9.23 -13.78 -14.46
N GLY A 442 8.23 -14.43 -15.03
CA GLY A 442 8.33 -15.25 -16.24
C GLY A 442 7.94 -14.49 -17.51
N GLU A 443 7.83 -15.23 -18.63
CA GLU A 443 7.39 -14.71 -19.92
C GLU A 443 5.98 -14.07 -19.87
N ALA A 444 5.11 -14.52 -18.96
CA ALA A 444 3.79 -13.94 -18.76
C ALA A 444 3.84 -12.44 -18.48
N ASN A 445 4.91 -11.95 -17.84
CA ASN A 445 5.13 -10.54 -17.53
C ASN A 445 6.27 -9.89 -18.33
N ALA A 446 6.71 -10.45 -19.47
CA ALA A 446 7.68 -9.80 -20.36
C ALA A 446 7.11 -8.51 -20.96
N ILE A 447 7.98 -7.52 -21.25
CA ILE A 447 7.58 -6.23 -21.84
C ILE A 447 6.95 -6.48 -23.22
N ALA A 448 5.83 -5.79 -23.45
CA ALA A 448 5.20 -5.68 -24.76
C ALA A 448 4.53 -4.31 -24.93
N PRO A 449 4.42 -3.78 -26.16
CA PRO A 449 3.72 -2.52 -26.44
C PRO A 449 2.29 -2.53 -25.87
N ASN A 450 1.87 -1.43 -25.22
CA ASN A 450 0.54 -1.22 -24.64
C ASN A 450 0.13 -2.21 -23.51
N LYS A 451 1.03 -3.06 -23.06
CA LYS A 451 0.80 -4.03 -21.98
C LYS A 451 0.93 -3.36 -20.62
N ARG A 452 0.13 -3.79 -19.64
CA ARG A 452 0.29 -3.43 -18.24
C ARG A 452 1.30 -4.37 -17.57
N MET A 453 2.16 -3.83 -16.75
CA MET A 453 3.10 -4.59 -15.92
C MET A 453 2.38 -5.20 -14.72
N LEU A 454 2.80 -6.43 -14.34
CA LEU A 454 2.27 -7.13 -13.16
C LEU A 454 2.49 -6.31 -11.90
N SER A 455 1.51 -6.31 -10.99
CA SER A 455 1.57 -5.63 -9.71
C SER A 455 1.40 -6.58 -8.53
N SER A 456 1.88 -6.16 -7.34
CA SER A 456 1.57 -6.82 -6.06
C SER A 456 0.54 -6.06 -5.23
N MET A 457 0.02 -4.92 -5.68
CA MET A 457 -0.96 -4.11 -4.96
C MET A 457 -2.23 -4.91 -4.67
N THR A 458 -2.65 -4.93 -3.40
CA THR A 458 -3.71 -5.82 -2.90
C THR A 458 -4.80 -5.02 -2.17
N PRO A 459 -5.42 -3.99 -2.79
CA PRO A 459 -6.56 -3.35 -2.16
C PRO A 459 -7.66 -4.38 -1.93
N SER A 460 -8.19 -4.45 -0.71
CA SER A 460 -9.12 -5.51 -0.32
C SER A 460 -10.23 -5.01 0.59
N ILE A 461 -11.40 -5.63 0.45
CA ILE A 461 -12.56 -5.42 1.32
C ILE A 461 -13.03 -6.78 1.83
N VAL A 462 -13.32 -6.88 3.12
CA VAL A 462 -13.78 -8.10 3.76
C VAL A 462 -15.23 -7.92 4.22
N GLU A 463 -16.07 -8.92 3.93
CA GLU A 463 -17.45 -9.02 4.41
C GLU A 463 -17.59 -10.15 5.42
N LYS A 464 -18.54 -9.97 6.36
CA LYS A 464 -19.06 -11.04 7.19
C LYS A 464 -20.57 -11.05 7.10
N ASP A 465 -21.16 -12.19 6.79
CA ASP A 465 -22.62 -12.34 6.65
C ASP A 465 -23.25 -11.29 5.70
N GLY A 466 -22.58 -11.02 4.58
CA GLY A 466 -22.99 -10.05 3.56
C GLY A 466 -22.84 -8.57 3.97
N LYS A 467 -22.29 -8.28 5.14
CA LYS A 467 -22.06 -6.92 5.65
C LYS A 467 -20.58 -6.55 5.61
N LEU A 468 -20.30 -5.27 5.39
CA LEU A 468 -18.92 -4.75 5.48
C LEU A 468 -18.33 -5.11 6.85
N PHE A 469 -17.13 -5.68 6.84
CA PHE A 469 -16.33 -6.01 8.02
C PHE A 469 -15.04 -5.20 8.07
N MET A 470 -14.24 -5.19 6.98
CA MET A 470 -12.94 -4.51 6.95
C MET A 470 -12.65 -3.94 5.56
N VAL A 471 -11.93 -2.82 5.51
CA VAL A 471 -11.25 -2.29 4.32
C VAL A 471 -9.78 -2.25 4.63
N VAL A 472 -8.91 -2.75 3.75
CA VAL A 472 -7.48 -2.91 4.06
C VAL A 472 -6.62 -2.90 2.80
N GLY A 473 -5.42 -2.35 2.93
CA GLY A 473 -4.34 -2.44 1.98
C GLY A 473 -3.08 -1.76 2.53
N THR A 474 -2.02 -1.76 1.75
CA THR A 474 -0.71 -1.27 2.18
C THR A 474 0.18 -0.97 0.97
N PRO A 475 1.12 -0.05 1.05
CA PRO A 475 2.34 -0.06 0.24
C PRO A 475 3.28 -1.20 0.65
N GLY A 476 4.33 -1.44 -0.17
CA GLY A 476 5.41 -2.32 0.25
C GLY A 476 5.89 -3.30 -0.82
N GLY A 477 5.74 -3.01 -2.12
CA GLY A 477 6.19 -3.86 -3.23
C GLY A 477 5.82 -5.33 -3.02
N SER A 478 6.81 -6.22 -2.94
CA SER A 478 6.58 -7.66 -2.70
C SER A 478 5.88 -7.95 -1.37
N THR A 479 6.12 -7.14 -0.33
CA THR A 479 5.54 -7.35 1.01
C THR A 479 4.09 -6.91 1.15
N ILE A 480 3.50 -6.28 0.13
CA ILE A 480 2.09 -5.86 0.14
C ILE A 480 1.18 -7.06 0.44
N ILE A 481 1.35 -8.15 -0.30
CA ILE A 481 0.50 -9.34 -0.21
C ILE A 481 0.55 -9.93 1.20
N THR A 482 1.75 -10.12 1.73
CA THR A 482 1.97 -10.73 3.05
C THR A 482 1.54 -9.82 4.20
N SER A 483 1.67 -8.50 4.03
CA SER A 483 1.22 -7.52 5.04
C SER A 483 -0.31 -7.43 5.10
N VAL A 484 -1.02 -7.42 3.96
CA VAL A 484 -2.49 -7.48 3.93
C VAL A 484 -2.97 -8.80 4.53
N PHE A 485 -2.37 -9.92 4.13
CA PHE A 485 -2.68 -11.25 4.66
C PHE A 485 -2.52 -11.29 6.18
N GLN A 486 -1.35 -10.90 6.73
CA GLN A 486 -1.11 -10.90 8.18
C GLN A 486 -2.05 -9.96 8.92
N THR A 487 -2.41 -8.80 8.36
CA THR A 487 -3.38 -7.90 8.98
C THR A 487 -4.77 -8.51 9.06
N ILE A 488 -5.23 -9.20 8.01
CA ILE A 488 -6.53 -9.89 8.01
C ILE A 488 -6.57 -11.00 9.08
N ILE A 489 -5.55 -11.86 9.14
CA ILE A 489 -5.51 -12.93 10.15
C ILE A 489 -5.32 -12.40 11.56
N ASN A 490 -4.63 -11.27 11.75
CA ASN A 490 -4.49 -10.62 13.05
C ASN A 490 -5.84 -10.22 13.64
N VAL A 491 -6.77 -9.76 12.81
CA VAL A 491 -8.13 -9.43 13.26
C VAL A 491 -8.99 -10.70 13.41
N ILE A 492 -8.95 -11.63 12.43
CA ILE A 492 -9.87 -12.77 12.39
C ILE A 492 -9.44 -13.89 13.34
N ASP A 493 -8.15 -14.24 13.37
CA ASP A 493 -7.63 -15.35 14.17
C ASP A 493 -7.18 -14.93 15.57
N PHE A 494 -6.62 -13.72 15.71
CA PHE A 494 -6.03 -13.28 16.97
C PHE A 494 -6.86 -12.20 17.69
N ASP A 495 -8.07 -11.89 17.20
CA ASP A 495 -9.03 -10.93 17.79
C ASP A 495 -8.41 -9.55 18.08
N MET A 496 -7.45 -9.10 17.28
CA MET A 496 -6.80 -7.81 17.47
C MET A 496 -7.74 -6.65 17.07
N SER A 497 -7.65 -5.54 17.79
CA SER A 497 -8.25 -4.27 17.34
C SER A 497 -7.60 -3.83 16.03
N MET A 498 -8.27 -2.95 15.25
CA MET A 498 -7.71 -2.52 13.96
C MET A 498 -6.32 -1.90 14.11
N GLN A 499 -6.15 -0.99 15.06
CA GLN A 499 -4.86 -0.34 15.30
C GLN A 499 -3.78 -1.35 15.75
N SER A 500 -4.14 -2.32 16.59
CA SER A 500 -3.18 -3.36 17.04
C SER A 500 -2.78 -4.27 15.87
N ALA A 501 -3.72 -4.67 15.02
CA ALA A 501 -3.46 -5.53 13.87
C ALA A 501 -2.53 -4.86 12.85
N VAL A 502 -2.72 -3.54 12.61
CA VAL A 502 -1.89 -2.73 11.72
C VAL A 502 -0.49 -2.53 12.29
N ALA A 503 -0.38 -2.18 13.59
CA ALA A 503 0.89 -1.93 14.26
C ALA A 503 1.70 -3.21 14.55
N ALA A 504 1.08 -4.38 14.49
CA ALA A 504 1.74 -5.67 14.75
C ALA A 504 2.99 -5.84 13.87
N LYS A 505 4.05 -6.37 14.47
CA LYS A 505 5.30 -6.66 13.77
C LYS A 505 5.09 -7.80 12.79
N LYS A 506 5.71 -7.68 11.61
CA LYS A 506 5.50 -8.57 10.47
C LYS A 506 6.76 -9.33 10.11
N PHE A 507 6.57 -10.40 9.34
CA PHE A 507 7.61 -11.14 8.66
C PHE A 507 7.19 -11.39 7.20
N HIS A 508 8.14 -11.80 6.35
CA HIS A 508 7.91 -11.95 4.92
C HIS A 508 8.81 -13.02 4.31
N HIS A 509 8.25 -13.81 3.40
CA HIS A 509 8.96 -14.70 2.52
C HIS A 509 8.36 -14.62 1.10
N GLN A 510 9.21 -14.56 0.08
CA GLN A 510 8.74 -14.39 -1.30
C GLN A 510 9.24 -15.46 -2.28
N TRP A 511 9.47 -16.70 -1.78
CA TRP A 511 10.03 -17.83 -2.50
C TRP A 511 11.53 -17.66 -2.80
N LEU A 512 11.91 -16.65 -3.58
CA LEU A 512 13.31 -16.28 -3.86
C LEU A 512 13.54 -14.79 -3.56
N PRO A 513 14.67 -14.46 -2.89
CA PRO A 513 15.61 -15.40 -2.28
C PRO A 513 14.96 -16.28 -1.21
N ASP A 514 15.55 -17.48 -0.93
CA ASP A 514 15.03 -18.41 0.09
C ASP A 514 15.38 -17.93 1.50
N GLU A 515 14.77 -16.83 1.92
CA GLU A 515 15.04 -16.09 3.14
C GLU A 515 13.74 -15.62 3.79
N VAL A 516 13.67 -15.69 5.12
CA VAL A 516 12.57 -15.13 5.92
C VAL A 516 13.02 -13.81 6.51
N TYR A 517 12.46 -12.71 6.05
CA TYR A 517 12.71 -11.38 6.57
C TYR A 517 11.79 -11.09 7.75
N ILE A 518 12.34 -10.57 8.85
CA ILE A 518 11.57 -10.24 10.05
C ILE A 518 11.84 -8.81 10.53
N GLU A 519 10.78 -8.11 10.94
CA GLU A 519 10.93 -6.86 11.70
C GLU A 519 11.55 -7.17 13.08
N LYS A 520 12.25 -6.19 13.65
CA LYS A 520 12.77 -6.32 15.02
C LYS A 520 11.65 -6.69 15.99
N ASP A 521 11.88 -7.72 16.79
CA ASP A 521 10.96 -8.23 17.80
C ASP A 521 9.62 -8.79 17.23
N ALA A 522 9.57 -9.16 15.95
CA ALA A 522 8.40 -9.79 15.34
C ALA A 522 8.20 -11.23 15.83
N ILE A 523 9.28 -11.93 16.09
CA ILE A 523 9.30 -13.33 16.54
C ILE A 523 10.23 -13.42 17.76
N ASP A 524 9.85 -14.13 18.80
CA ASP A 524 10.69 -14.30 19.98
C ASP A 524 11.95 -15.15 19.69
N SER A 525 12.99 -14.97 20.49
CA SER A 525 14.30 -15.61 20.27
C SER A 525 14.23 -17.13 20.27
N LEU A 526 13.41 -17.74 21.12
CA LEU A 526 13.26 -19.21 21.19
C LEU A 526 12.59 -19.74 19.91
N SER A 527 11.55 -19.06 19.43
CA SER A 527 10.89 -19.40 18.17
C SER A 527 11.84 -19.23 16.97
N ILE A 528 12.69 -18.19 16.96
CA ILE A 528 13.73 -18.01 15.94
C ILE A 528 14.73 -19.19 15.94
N GLU A 529 15.22 -19.62 17.11
CA GLU A 529 16.13 -20.76 17.23
C GLU A 529 15.51 -22.05 16.72
N LYS A 530 14.25 -22.33 17.09
CA LYS A 530 13.51 -23.49 16.59
C LYS A 530 13.34 -23.49 15.08
N LEU A 531 13.03 -22.33 14.49
CA LEU A 531 12.88 -22.20 13.03
C LEU A 531 14.23 -22.38 12.33
N LYS A 532 15.32 -21.79 12.84
CA LYS A 532 16.67 -22.00 12.32
C LYS A 532 17.10 -23.46 12.38
N ALA A 533 16.78 -24.15 13.48
CA ALA A 533 17.07 -25.59 13.61
C ALA A 533 16.34 -26.45 12.56
N LYS A 534 15.21 -25.98 12.03
CA LYS A 534 14.48 -26.59 10.92
C LYS A 534 15.02 -26.19 9.54
N GLY A 535 16.03 -25.32 9.45
CA GLY A 535 16.67 -24.90 8.21
C GLY A 535 16.15 -23.58 7.61
N TYR A 536 15.30 -22.82 8.32
CA TYR A 536 14.88 -21.48 7.86
C TYR A 536 16.03 -20.49 8.01
N LYS A 537 16.34 -19.76 6.94
CA LYS A 537 17.28 -18.63 6.96
C LYS A 537 16.54 -17.35 7.35
N ILE A 538 16.66 -16.93 8.61
CA ILE A 538 15.95 -15.76 9.15
C ILE A 538 16.91 -14.57 9.18
N LEU A 539 16.49 -13.47 8.55
CA LEU A 539 17.24 -12.22 8.42
C LEU A 539 16.44 -11.05 8.99
N PRO A 540 17.11 -10.12 9.71
CA PRO A 540 16.46 -8.90 10.16
C PRO A 540 16.19 -7.97 8.95
N ARG A 541 15.06 -7.25 9.02
CA ARG A 541 14.68 -6.23 8.07
C ARG A 541 14.12 -4.99 8.80
N GLY A 542 14.14 -3.83 8.13
CA GLY A 542 13.39 -2.64 8.52
C GLY A 542 11.87 -2.85 8.47
N PRO A 543 11.09 -1.78 8.53
CA PRO A 543 9.62 -1.85 8.48
C PRO A 543 9.11 -2.67 7.29
N ILE A 544 8.08 -3.51 7.52
CA ILE A 544 7.41 -4.33 6.51
C ILE A 544 5.98 -3.82 6.33
N GLY A 545 5.69 -3.27 5.15
CA GLY A 545 4.42 -2.66 4.83
C GLY A 545 4.12 -1.41 5.66
N ARG A 546 3.03 -0.72 5.29
CA ARG A 546 2.50 0.47 5.96
C ARG A 546 0.99 0.49 5.77
N VAL A 547 0.29 -0.27 6.62
CA VAL A 547 -1.10 -0.65 6.41
C VAL A 547 -2.05 0.46 6.83
N ASP A 548 -2.96 0.83 5.95
CA ASP A 548 -4.10 1.69 6.25
C ASP A 548 -5.39 0.89 6.17
N ALA A 549 -6.12 0.78 7.27
CA ALA A 549 -7.29 -0.09 7.34
C ALA A 549 -8.43 0.48 8.19
N ILE A 550 -9.64 0.02 7.90
CA ILE A 550 -10.86 0.34 8.65
C ILE A 550 -11.56 -0.96 9.03
N LEU A 551 -11.93 -1.12 10.29
CA LEU A 551 -12.72 -2.22 10.80
C LEU A 551 -14.09 -1.73 11.22
N LYS A 552 -15.17 -2.42 10.80
CA LYS A 552 -16.50 -2.20 11.33
C LYS A 552 -16.71 -3.08 12.56
N THR A 553 -16.94 -2.45 13.70
CA THR A 553 -17.14 -3.16 14.97
C THR A 553 -18.50 -3.87 15.02
N LYS A 554 -18.65 -4.81 15.94
CA LYS A 554 -19.95 -5.47 16.19
C LYS A 554 -21.06 -4.51 16.59
N TRP A 555 -20.71 -3.31 17.05
CA TRP A 555 -21.66 -2.25 17.41
C TRP A 555 -22.04 -1.35 16.23
N GLY A 556 -21.46 -1.60 15.04
CA GLY A 556 -21.69 -0.84 13.82
C GLY A 556 -20.82 0.39 13.64
N ASN A 557 -19.95 0.72 14.59
CA ASN A 557 -19.00 1.81 14.52
C ASN A 557 -17.76 1.43 13.70
N TYR A 558 -16.96 2.41 13.27
CA TYR A 558 -15.72 2.22 12.54
C TYR A 558 -14.51 2.48 13.44
N GLN A 559 -13.54 1.58 13.41
CA GLN A 559 -12.20 1.74 14.00
C GLN A 559 -11.18 1.87 12.87
N GLY A 560 -10.34 2.92 12.91
CA GLY A 560 -9.23 3.09 11.99
C GLY A 560 -7.95 2.44 12.51
N GLY A 561 -7.16 1.93 11.59
CA GLY A 561 -5.78 1.51 11.80
C GLY A 561 -4.89 2.29 10.85
N ALA A 562 -4.16 3.28 11.37
CA ALA A 562 -3.14 4.03 10.65
C ALA A 562 -1.76 3.52 11.09
N ASP A 563 -0.90 3.21 10.12
CA ASP A 563 0.36 2.54 10.42
C ASP A 563 1.34 3.47 11.15
N PRO A 564 1.87 3.07 12.32
CA PRO A 564 2.82 3.90 13.07
C PRO A 564 4.22 3.96 12.42
N ARG A 565 4.45 3.24 11.31
CA ARG A 565 5.71 3.27 10.56
C ARG A 565 5.84 4.47 9.65
N GLY A 566 4.73 5.20 9.40
CA GLY A 566 4.66 6.41 8.57
C GLY A 566 3.98 7.59 9.24
N ASP A 567 3.61 8.58 8.42
CA ASP A 567 2.85 9.78 8.83
C ASP A 567 1.33 9.56 8.72
N ASP A 568 0.91 8.31 8.63
CA ASP A 568 -0.45 7.86 8.35
C ASP A 568 -1.46 8.35 9.39
N LYS A 569 -2.67 8.64 8.95
CA LYS A 569 -3.72 9.16 9.83
C LYS A 569 -5.08 8.56 9.56
N ALA A 570 -5.71 8.07 10.63
CA ALA A 570 -7.12 7.70 10.64
C ALA A 570 -7.95 8.87 11.18
N ILE A 571 -8.95 9.30 10.41
CA ILE A 571 -9.91 10.35 10.81
C ILE A 571 -11.33 9.84 10.54
N GLY A 572 -12.23 10.03 11.53
CA GLY A 572 -13.64 9.70 11.42
C GLY A 572 -14.51 10.72 12.13
N TRP A 573 -15.84 10.62 12.03
CA TRP A 573 -16.80 11.50 12.74
C TRP A 573 -18.08 10.78 13.13
#